data_0bf343ebcb88ec6f46aa56936a348c50
#
_entry.id   0bf343ebcb88ec6f46aa56936a348c50
#
_cell.length_a   1.000
_cell.length_b   1.000
_cell.length_c   1.000
_cell.angle_alpha   90.00
_cell.angle_beta   90.00
_cell.angle_gamma   90.00
#
_symmetry.space_group_name_H-M   'P 1'
#
loop_
_entity.id
_entity.type
_entity.pdbx_description
1 polymer ?
#
loop_
_entity_poly.entity_id
_entity_poly.type
_entity_poly.pdbx_seq_one_letter_code
_entity_poly.pdbx_strand_id
1 'polypeptide(L)'
;RYYLDAELGRRLALALAFVRRSQRPGGYFDLINCNFFSGPDTAFCTKRLLPAYVYLCKVVDDALPAAPEAKAAAAELKPKYEAIIRDAADALCHCGFHTPNHRWAIASVLMLCAKLFDKPECRTAAEAILKEGNDCNEDGEYAERSAGNYNRINNDAMIMLAVATGDESYYAPVLRNLEMMLTYIDPDDSIFYQQLHPLGHGQENLSAGVLS
;
A
#
# COMPACT_ATOMS: atom_id res chain seq x y z
N ARG A 1 -22.24 -1.62 0.45
CA ARG A 1 -22.89 -0.94 -0.72
C ARG A 1 -22.74 0.56 -0.57
N TYR A 2 -21.55 1.07 -0.71
CA TYR A 2 -21.35 2.52 -0.69
C TYR A 2 -21.00 2.94 -2.11
N TYR A 3 -22.02 3.39 -2.83
CA TYR A 3 -21.81 4.09 -4.08
C TYR A 3 -21.29 5.50 -3.75
N LEU A 4 -20.54 6.10 -4.62
CA LEU A 4 -20.04 7.46 -4.47
C LEU A 4 -21.24 8.42 -4.56
N ASP A 5 -21.97 8.57 -3.46
CA ASP A 5 -23.02 9.57 -3.33
C ASP A 5 -22.44 10.97 -3.05
N ALA A 6 -23.27 11.99 -3.14
CA ALA A 6 -22.82 13.37 -2.98
C ALA A 6 -22.19 13.66 -1.61
N GLU A 7 -22.69 13.05 -0.53
CA GLU A 7 -22.16 13.25 0.82
C GLU A 7 -20.79 12.53 0.97
N LEU A 8 -20.68 11.30 0.47
CA LEU A 8 -19.39 10.59 0.46
C LEU A 8 -18.36 11.34 -0.39
N GLY A 9 -18.74 11.83 -1.58
CA GLY A 9 -17.90 12.64 -2.44
C GLY A 9 -17.38 13.89 -1.73
N ARG A 10 -18.25 14.61 -1.03
CA ARG A 10 -17.89 15.78 -0.23
C ARG A 10 -16.92 15.43 0.90
N ARG A 11 -17.15 14.36 1.64
CA ARG A 11 -16.25 13.88 2.71
C ARG A 11 -14.88 13.47 2.18
N LEU A 12 -14.84 12.77 1.05
CA LEU A 12 -13.58 12.42 0.38
C LEU A 12 -12.82 13.66 -0.08
N ALA A 13 -13.50 14.67 -0.61
CA ALA A 13 -12.85 15.93 -0.99
C ALA A 13 -12.20 16.64 0.22
N LEU A 14 -12.89 16.66 1.37
CA LEU A 14 -12.34 17.21 2.62
C LEU A 14 -11.13 16.42 3.12
N ALA A 15 -11.23 15.09 3.11
CA ALA A 15 -10.12 14.21 3.50
C ALA A 15 -8.89 14.42 2.60
N LEU A 16 -9.09 14.50 1.27
CA LEU A 16 -8.01 14.79 0.33
C LEU A 16 -7.38 16.17 0.53
N ALA A 17 -8.21 17.18 0.84
CA ALA A 17 -7.69 18.51 1.16
C ALA A 17 -6.81 18.48 2.41
N PHE A 18 -7.17 17.66 3.41
CA PHE A 18 -6.31 17.43 4.58
C PHE A 18 -5.02 16.71 4.20
N VAL A 19 -5.08 15.62 3.45
CA VAL A 19 -3.91 14.86 2.99
C VAL A 19 -2.97 15.78 2.20
N ARG A 20 -3.52 16.58 1.28
CA ARG A 20 -2.72 17.54 0.47
C ARG A 20 -2.00 18.57 1.34
N ARG A 21 -2.66 19.10 2.38
CA ARG A 21 -2.02 20.04 3.33
C ARG A 21 -0.93 19.38 4.19
N SER A 22 -1.03 18.09 4.43
CA SER A 22 -0.05 17.31 5.20
C SER A 22 1.14 16.87 4.35
N GLN A 23 1.04 16.94 3.02
CA GLN A 23 2.13 16.61 2.12
C GLN A 23 3.17 17.74 2.12
N ARG A 24 4.42 17.39 2.38
CA ARG A 24 5.54 18.34 2.41
C ARG A 24 5.95 18.76 1.00
N PRO A 25 6.65 19.90 0.88
CA PRO A 25 7.36 20.24 -0.35
C PRO A 25 8.25 19.06 -0.81
N GLY A 26 8.21 18.75 -2.09
CA GLY A 26 8.90 17.57 -2.64
C GLY A 26 8.12 16.27 -2.55
N GLY A 27 6.85 16.30 -2.08
CA GLY A 27 5.94 15.16 -2.17
C GLY A 27 5.93 14.20 -0.97
N TYR A 28 6.76 14.42 0.03
CA TYR A 28 6.89 13.54 1.19
C TYR A 28 5.74 13.70 2.20
N PHE A 29 5.53 12.64 2.99
CA PHE A 29 4.78 12.68 4.23
C PHE A 29 5.70 12.42 5.43
N ASP A 30 5.30 12.91 6.60
CA ASP A 30 6.06 12.74 7.83
C ASP A 30 5.47 11.64 8.70
N LEU A 31 6.34 10.90 9.41
CA LEU A 31 5.97 10.29 10.68
C LEU A 31 6.17 11.35 11.77
N ILE A 32 5.11 12.00 12.17
CA ILE A 32 5.11 13.25 12.95
C ILE A 32 5.97 13.16 14.23
N ASN A 33 6.08 11.98 14.81
CA ASN A 33 6.77 11.80 16.08
C ASN A 33 8.29 11.73 15.97
N CYS A 34 8.84 11.28 14.82
CA CYS A 34 10.27 10.97 14.77
C CYS A 34 10.93 10.97 13.38
N ASN A 35 10.18 11.04 12.27
CA ASN A 35 10.78 10.95 10.94
C ASN A 35 10.12 11.91 9.96
N PHE A 36 10.79 13.00 9.67
CA PHE A 36 10.33 14.01 8.71
C PHE A 36 10.82 13.68 7.31
N PHE A 37 10.03 14.03 6.28
CA PHE A 37 10.29 13.66 4.88
C PHE A 37 10.52 12.14 4.73
N SER A 38 9.65 11.37 5.36
CA SER A 38 9.79 9.92 5.45
C SER A 38 9.38 9.22 4.16
N GLY A 39 10.32 8.52 3.52
CA GLY A 39 10.03 7.65 2.37
C GLY A 39 9.01 6.55 2.72
N PRO A 40 9.22 5.75 3.78
CA PRO A 40 8.28 4.71 4.19
C PRO A 40 6.86 5.23 4.44
N ASP A 41 6.70 6.31 5.22
CA ASP A 41 5.37 6.86 5.53
C ASP A 41 4.71 7.46 4.29
N THR A 42 5.51 8.03 3.38
CA THR A 42 5.04 8.46 2.06
C THR A 42 4.50 7.27 1.26
N ALA A 43 5.21 6.14 1.26
CA ALA A 43 4.75 4.93 0.59
C ALA A 43 3.47 4.39 1.23
N PHE A 44 3.37 4.32 2.56
CA PHE A 44 2.18 3.85 3.27
C PHE A 44 0.96 4.75 3.01
N CYS A 45 1.13 6.07 3.02
CA CYS A 45 0.06 7.01 2.67
C CYS A 45 -0.38 6.81 1.21
N THR A 46 0.58 6.76 0.28
CA THR A 46 0.30 6.63 -1.15
C THR A 46 -0.38 5.30 -1.48
N LYS A 47 0.07 4.20 -0.86
CA LYS A 47 -0.54 2.87 -0.97
C LYS A 47 -2.04 2.89 -0.63
N ARG A 48 -2.46 3.71 0.34
CA ARG A 48 -3.88 3.86 0.71
C ARG A 48 -4.69 4.68 -0.30
N LEU A 49 -4.04 5.59 -1.02
CA LEU A 49 -4.70 6.42 -2.02
C LEU A 49 -4.88 5.71 -3.36
N LEU A 50 -3.95 4.83 -3.73
CA LEU A 50 -3.90 4.18 -5.04
C LEU A 50 -5.17 3.38 -5.41
N PRO A 51 -5.75 2.53 -4.53
CA PRO A 51 -6.98 1.80 -4.86
C PRO A 51 -8.15 2.72 -5.17
N ALA A 52 -8.30 3.80 -4.39
CA ALA A 52 -9.34 4.80 -4.62
C ALA A 52 -9.12 5.53 -5.95
N TYR A 53 -7.89 5.90 -6.27
CA TYR A 53 -7.54 6.51 -7.56
C TYR A 53 -7.88 5.59 -8.74
N VAL A 54 -7.48 4.32 -8.66
CA VAL A 54 -7.79 3.32 -9.72
C VAL A 54 -9.30 3.15 -9.89
N TYR A 55 -10.06 3.13 -8.78
CA TYR A 55 -11.51 3.08 -8.83
C TYR A 55 -12.10 4.32 -9.53
N LEU A 56 -11.63 5.52 -9.19
CA LEU A 56 -12.09 6.76 -9.82
C LEU A 56 -11.77 6.78 -11.31
N CYS A 57 -10.61 6.30 -11.74
CA CYS A 57 -10.28 6.14 -13.15
C CYS A 57 -11.31 5.25 -13.87
N LYS A 58 -11.60 4.06 -13.31
CA LYS A 58 -12.56 3.13 -13.91
C LYS A 58 -13.97 3.71 -14.01
N VAL A 59 -14.40 4.53 -13.06
CA VAL A 59 -15.69 5.23 -13.09
C VAL A 59 -15.71 6.32 -14.17
N VAL A 60 -14.64 7.12 -14.26
CA VAL A 60 -14.54 8.20 -15.26
C VAL A 60 -14.44 7.65 -16.67
N ASP A 61 -13.73 6.54 -16.86
CA ASP A 61 -13.48 5.92 -18.16
C ASP A 61 -14.61 4.94 -18.58
N ASP A 62 -15.76 4.96 -17.90
CA ASP A 62 -16.91 4.07 -18.14
C ASP A 62 -16.62 2.56 -18.04
N ALA A 63 -15.51 2.19 -17.42
CA ALA A 63 -15.18 0.78 -17.15
C ALA A 63 -15.96 0.18 -15.98
N LEU A 64 -16.59 1.03 -15.15
CA LEU A 64 -17.52 0.65 -14.11
C LEU A 64 -18.81 1.45 -14.25
N PRO A 65 -19.99 0.78 -14.16
CA PRO A 65 -21.28 1.48 -14.20
C PRO A 65 -21.41 2.39 -12.96
N ALA A 66 -21.79 3.64 -13.18
CA ALA A 66 -21.99 4.62 -12.12
C ALA A 66 -23.13 5.58 -12.48
N ALA A 67 -23.85 6.06 -11.46
CA ALA A 67 -24.83 7.13 -11.64
C ALA A 67 -24.16 8.43 -12.10
N PRO A 68 -24.84 9.31 -12.83
CA PRO A 68 -24.27 10.57 -13.33
C PRO A 68 -23.61 11.41 -12.24
N GLU A 69 -24.22 11.48 -11.06
CA GLU A 69 -23.72 12.22 -9.90
C GLU A 69 -22.40 11.61 -9.37
N ALA A 70 -22.32 10.28 -9.33
CA ALA A 70 -21.11 9.56 -8.93
C ALA A 70 -19.98 9.76 -9.94
N LYS A 71 -20.30 9.77 -11.23
CA LYS A 71 -19.34 10.05 -12.31
C LYS A 71 -18.81 11.49 -12.23
N ALA A 72 -19.69 12.47 -11.98
CA ALA A 72 -19.30 13.86 -11.79
C ALA A 72 -18.37 14.02 -10.57
N ALA A 73 -18.72 13.39 -9.43
CA ALA A 73 -17.87 13.40 -8.23
C ALA A 73 -16.51 12.72 -8.47
N ALA A 74 -16.49 11.61 -9.21
CA ALA A 74 -15.25 10.92 -9.58
C ALA A 74 -14.37 11.81 -10.48
N ALA A 75 -14.95 12.49 -11.45
CA ALA A 75 -14.24 13.40 -12.34
C ALA A 75 -13.61 14.60 -11.57
N GLU A 76 -14.28 15.10 -10.54
CA GLU A 76 -13.75 16.16 -9.67
C GLU A 76 -12.63 15.66 -8.75
N LEU A 77 -12.75 14.44 -8.22
CA LEU A 77 -11.81 13.88 -7.23
C LEU A 77 -10.53 13.33 -7.89
N LYS A 78 -10.65 12.71 -9.07
CA LYS A 78 -9.53 12.04 -9.77
C LYS A 78 -8.29 12.92 -9.88
N PRO A 79 -8.33 14.16 -10.38
CA PRO A 79 -7.13 15.00 -10.50
C PRO A 79 -6.53 15.38 -9.15
N LYS A 80 -7.31 15.45 -8.08
CA LYS A 80 -6.83 15.73 -6.72
C LYS A 80 -6.04 14.56 -6.16
N TYR A 81 -6.52 13.32 -6.36
CA TYR A 81 -5.76 12.11 -6.02
C TYR A 81 -4.48 12.02 -6.84
N GLU A 82 -4.59 12.22 -8.15
CA GLU A 82 -3.47 12.13 -9.08
C GLU A 82 -2.32 13.06 -8.69
N ALA A 83 -2.61 14.32 -8.38
CA ALA A 83 -1.59 15.30 -8.00
C ALA A 83 -0.81 14.86 -6.74
N ILE A 84 -1.51 14.37 -5.71
CA ILE A 84 -0.88 13.89 -4.48
C ILE A 84 0.00 12.66 -4.75
N ILE A 85 -0.51 11.71 -5.54
CA ILE A 85 0.18 10.45 -5.83
C ILE A 85 1.41 10.69 -6.71
N ARG A 86 1.33 11.58 -7.71
CA ARG A 86 2.47 11.92 -8.58
C ARG A 86 3.60 12.58 -7.78
N ASP A 87 3.29 13.57 -6.95
CA ASP A 87 4.29 14.23 -6.11
C ASP A 87 4.95 13.22 -5.15
N ALA A 88 4.15 12.31 -4.55
CA ALA A 88 4.67 11.26 -3.69
C ALA A 88 5.55 10.24 -4.46
N ALA A 89 5.17 9.88 -5.68
CA ALA A 89 5.96 8.98 -6.53
C ALA A 89 7.33 9.59 -6.86
N ASP A 90 7.38 10.88 -7.15
CA ASP A 90 8.65 11.59 -7.39
C ASP A 90 9.54 11.58 -6.15
N ALA A 91 8.97 11.84 -4.96
CA ALA A 91 9.67 11.74 -3.69
C ALA A 91 10.26 10.33 -3.45
N LEU A 92 9.45 9.29 -3.72
CA LEU A 92 9.82 7.90 -3.49
C LEU A 92 10.95 7.41 -4.42
N CYS A 93 11.14 8.01 -5.60
CA CYS A 93 12.26 7.69 -6.49
C CYS A 93 13.63 7.99 -5.86
N HIS A 94 13.67 8.84 -4.85
CA HIS A 94 14.91 9.34 -4.24
C HIS A 94 15.00 9.09 -2.73
N CYS A 95 14.07 8.34 -2.17
CA CYS A 95 14.03 8.08 -0.73
C CYS A 95 14.88 6.87 -0.32
N GLY A 96 15.25 6.83 0.97
CA GLY A 96 15.79 5.66 1.64
C GLY A 96 14.71 4.87 2.40
N PHE A 97 15.10 3.73 2.95
CA PHE A 97 14.30 2.89 3.83
C PHE A 97 15.15 2.31 4.96
N HIS A 98 14.49 1.87 6.05
CA HIS A 98 15.17 1.40 7.26
C HIS A 98 14.98 -0.09 7.50
N THR A 99 13.85 -0.66 7.08
CA THR A 99 13.45 -2.04 7.38
C THR A 99 12.92 -2.73 6.11
N PRO A 100 12.89 -4.08 6.07
CA PRO A 100 12.43 -4.82 4.90
C PRO A 100 11.01 -4.46 4.45
N ASN A 101 10.05 -4.32 5.37
CA ASN A 101 8.68 -3.95 4.99
C ASN A 101 8.59 -2.57 4.30
N HIS A 102 9.44 -1.63 4.69
CA HIS A 102 9.54 -0.32 4.02
C HIS A 102 9.97 -0.47 2.57
N ARG A 103 10.97 -1.32 2.32
CA ARG A 103 11.48 -1.64 0.98
C ARG A 103 10.37 -2.13 0.06
N TRP A 104 9.58 -3.10 0.53
CA TRP A 104 8.50 -3.68 -0.26
C TRP A 104 7.36 -2.69 -0.48
N ALA A 105 7.00 -1.90 0.54
CA ALA A 105 5.99 -0.85 0.41
C ALA A 105 6.39 0.19 -0.64
N ILE A 106 7.64 0.68 -0.61
CA ILE A 106 8.15 1.65 -1.57
C ILE A 106 8.18 1.06 -2.99
N ALA A 107 8.78 -0.12 -3.16
CA ALA A 107 8.89 -0.75 -4.47
C ALA A 107 7.52 -1.03 -5.12
N SER A 108 6.54 -1.50 -4.34
CA SER A 108 5.19 -1.78 -4.84
C SER A 108 4.45 -0.53 -5.28
N VAL A 109 4.57 0.56 -4.52
CA VAL A 109 3.98 1.86 -4.88
C VAL A 109 4.63 2.43 -6.14
N LEU A 110 5.96 2.43 -6.21
CA LEU A 110 6.70 2.89 -7.38
C LEU A 110 6.34 2.10 -8.64
N MET A 111 6.28 0.77 -8.56
CA MET A 111 5.93 -0.07 -9.69
C MET A 111 4.51 0.19 -10.19
N LEU A 112 3.56 0.37 -9.27
CA LEU A 112 2.19 0.70 -9.65
C LEU A 112 2.09 2.12 -10.23
N CYS A 113 2.81 3.10 -9.68
CA CYS A 113 2.87 4.46 -10.23
C CYS A 113 3.53 4.48 -11.61
N ALA A 114 4.58 3.67 -11.84
CA ALA A 114 5.20 3.52 -13.15
C ALA A 114 4.19 3.07 -14.20
N LYS A 115 3.33 2.08 -13.85
CA LYS A 115 2.27 1.58 -14.74
C LYS A 115 1.15 2.59 -14.96
N LEU A 116 0.67 3.24 -13.91
CA LEU A 116 -0.49 4.14 -13.98
C LEU A 116 -0.19 5.47 -14.67
N PHE A 117 1.04 5.94 -14.58
CA PHE A 117 1.43 7.27 -15.03
C PHE A 117 2.47 7.28 -16.15
N ASP A 118 2.86 6.09 -16.64
CA ASP A 118 3.92 5.91 -17.62
C ASP A 118 5.23 6.62 -17.21
N LYS A 119 5.66 6.36 -15.94
CA LYS A 119 6.84 6.96 -15.34
C LYS A 119 8.00 5.96 -15.29
N PRO A 120 8.91 5.95 -16.26
CA PRO A 120 10.03 4.99 -16.31
C PRO A 120 11.00 5.16 -15.14
N GLU A 121 11.15 6.35 -14.59
CA GLU A 121 11.98 6.62 -13.41
C GLU A 121 11.48 5.88 -12.17
N CYS A 122 10.17 5.79 -11.97
CA CYS A 122 9.58 4.99 -10.89
C CYS A 122 9.87 3.49 -11.07
N ARG A 123 9.79 3.00 -12.30
CA ARG A 123 10.14 1.61 -12.62
C ARG A 123 11.60 1.34 -12.29
N THR A 124 12.52 2.18 -12.76
CA THR A 124 13.96 2.04 -12.51
C THR A 124 14.28 2.02 -11.02
N ALA A 125 13.67 2.93 -10.23
CA ALA A 125 13.85 2.98 -8.80
C ALA A 125 13.28 1.72 -8.10
N ALA A 126 12.10 1.25 -8.51
CA ALA A 126 11.52 0.01 -7.98
C ALA A 126 12.38 -1.22 -8.30
N GLU A 127 12.85 -1.37 -9.53
CA GLU A 127 13.70 -2.48 -9.97
C GLU A 127 15.04 -2.50 -9.22
N ALA A 128 15.61 -1.35 -8.92
CA ALA A 128 16.82 -1.25 -8.10
C ALA A 128 16.61 -1.82 -6.69
N ILE A 129 15.45 -1.54 -6.07
CA ILE A 129 15.07 -2.10 -4.78
C ILE A 129 14.81 -3.61 -4.89
N LEU A 130 14.07 -4.05 -5.90
CA LEU A 130 13.67 -5.45 -6.09
C LEU A 130 14.85 -6.37 -6.45
N LYS A 131 15.93 -5.81 -7.00
CA LYS A 131 17.15 -6.57 -7.35
C LYS A 131 17.80 -7.27 -6.15
N GLU A 132 17.54 -6.81 -4.93
CA GLU A 132 18.04 -7.46 -3.72
C GLU A 132 17.36 -8.81 -3.42
N GLY A 133 16.29 -9.14 -4.12
CA GLY A 133 15.52 -10.38 -3.92
C GLY A 133 14.52 -10.27 -2.78
N ASN A 134 13.67 -11.30 -2.66
CA ASN A 134 12.67 -11.40 -1.61
C ASN A 134 13.29 -12.04 -0.35
N ASP A 135 12.93 -11.54 0.82
CA ASP A 135 13.44 -11.98 2.12
C ASP A 135 12.52 -12.99 2.85
N CYS A 136 11.49 -13.49 2.18
CA CYS A 136 10.65 -14.58 2.67
C CYS A 136 11.37 -15.93 2.50
N ASN A 137 11.65 -16.63 3.59
CA ASN A 137 12.32 -17.92 3.57
C ASN A 137 11.41 -19.06 3.05
N GLU A 138 11.93 -20.29 3.05
CA GLU A 138 11.20 -21.48 2.57
C GLU A 138 10.00 -21.82 3.48
N ASP A 139 10.08 -21.50 4.77
CA ASP A 139 9.02 -21.72 5.75
C ASP A 139 7.93 -20.63 5.70
N GLY A 140 8.10 -19.60 4.88
CA GLY A 140 7.15 -18.50 4.75
C GLY A 140 7.39 -17.33 5.71
N GLU A 141 8.50 -17.32 6.45
CA GLU A 141 8.82 -16.26 7.37
C GLU A 141 9.59 -15.14 6.67
N TYR A 142 9.10 -13.91 6.80
CA TYR A 142 9.84 -12.71 6.40
C TYR A 142 10.91 -12.35 7.42
N ALA A 143 11.97 -11.67 6.99
CA ALA A 143 13.11 -11.32 7.84
C ALA A 143 12.74 -10.55 9.11
N GLU A 144 11.63 -9.83 9.13
CA GLU A 144 11.14 -9.07 10.30
C GLU A 144 10.45 -9.94 11.36
N ARG A 145 10.15 -11.20 11.07
CA ARG A 145 9.58 -12.17 12.02
C ARG A 145 8.37 -11.63 12.78
N SER A 146 7.40 -11.11 12.07
CA SER A 146 6.20 -10.53 12.67
C SER A 146 4.96 -11.33 12.25
N ALA A 147 4.27 -11.94 13.19
CA ALA A 147 3.08 -12.73 12.91
C ALA A 147 1.88 -11.89 12.43
N GLY A 148 1.84 -10.61 12.72
CA GLY A 148 0.69 -9.77 12.42
C GLY A 148 1.00 -8.67 11.41
N ASN A 149 1.31 -7.51 11.92
CA ASN A 149 1.29 -6.27 11.14
C ASN A 149 2.26 -6.26 9.95
N TYR A 150 3.53 -6.67 10.14
CA TYR A 150 4.53 -6.59 9.07
C TYR A 150 4.33 -7.67 8.01
N ASN A 151 3.87 -8.88 8.39
CA ASN A 151 3.49 -9.91 7.42
C ASN A 151 2.41 -9.41 6.48
N ARG A 152 1.37 -8.75 7.01
CA ARG A 152 0.31 -8.14 6.19
C ARG A 152 0.87 -7.06 5.26
N ILE A 153 1.75 -6.18 5.75
CA ILE A 153 2.38 -5.13 4.92
C ILE A 153 3.16 -5.76 3.77
N ASN A 154 3.93 -6.80 4.05
CA ASN A 154 4.74 -7.51 3.06
C ASN A 154 3.86 -8.23 2.04
N ASN A 155 2.86 -8.98 2.49
CA ASN A 155 1.91 -9.67 1.61
C ASN A 155 1.16 -8.70 0.70
N ASP A 156 0.63 -7.60 1.25
CA ASP A 156 -0.02 -6.55 0.47
C ASP A 156 0.92 -5.94 -0.59
N ALA A 157 2.20 -5.76 -0.26
CA ALA A 157 3.18 -5.23 -1.20
C ALA A 157 3.48 -6.23 -2.33
N MET A 158 3.62 -7.52 -2.02
CA MET A 158 3.83 -8.57 -3.02
C MET A 158 2.61 -8.69 -3.96
N ILE A 159 1.39 -8.68 -3.42
CA ILE A 159 0.15 -8.67 -4.22
C ILE A 159 0.13 -7.45 -5.15
N MET A 160 0.47 -6.27 -4.63
CA MET A 160 0.53 -5.05 -5.44
C MET A 160 1.58 -5.14 -6.54
N LEU A 161 2.74 -5.75 -6.28
CA LEU A 161 3.78 -6.01 -7.29
C LEU A 161 3.27 -6.95 -8.38
N ALA A 162 2.63 -8.06 -8.02
CA ALA A 162 2.02 -8.97 -8.98
C ALA A 162 1.04 -8.25 -9.91
N VAL A 163 0.13 -7.44 -9.35
CA VAL A 163 -0.85 -6.65 -10.12
C VAL A 163 -0.17 -5.60 -11.02
N ALA A 164 0.88 -4.95 -10.52
CA ALA A 164 1.57 -3.89 -11.26
C ALA A 164 2.39 -4.47 -12.44
N THR A 165 3.11 -5.56 -12.21
CA THR A 165 4.03 -6.17 -13.20
C THR A 165 3.36 -7.21 -14.09
N GLY A 166 2.33 -7.89 -13.61
CA GLY A 166 1.75 -9.09 -14.24
C GLY A 166 2.57 -10.36 -13.97
N ASP A 167 3.57 -10.28 -13.07
CA ASP A 167 4.40 -11.43 -12.68
C ASP A 167 3.79 -12.13 -11.47
N GLU A 168 3.20 -13.31 -11.69
CA GLU A 168 2.55 -14.11 -10.67
C GLU A 168 3.54 -14.73 -9.66
N SER A 169 4.83 -14.70 -9.92
CA SER A 169 5.84 -15.23 -9.00
C SER A 169 5.84 -14.50 -7.65
N TYR A 170 5.36 -13.25 -7.62
CA TYR A 170 5.17 -12.50 -6.38
C TYR A 170 4.10 -13.07 -5.44
N TYR A 171 3.20 -13.95 -5.92
CA TYR A 171 2.26 -14.64 -5.04
C TYR A 171 2.89 -15.77 -4.25
N ALA A 172 4.01 -16.35 -4.70
CA ALA A 172 4.63 -17.48 -4.03
C ALA A 172 5.04 -17.19 -2.56
N PRO A 173 5.74 -16.06 -2.26
CA PRO A 173 6.02 -15.71 -0.86
C PRO A 173 4.76 -15.41 -0.05
N VAL A 174 3.71 -14.84 -0.65
CA VAL A 174 2.43 -14.59 0.02
C VAL A 174 1.79 -15.90 0.47
N LEU A 175 1.70 -16.88 -0.43
CA LEU A 175 1.11 -18.19 -0.13
C LEU A 175 1.87 -18.89 1.00
N ARG A 176 3.20 -18.96 0.92
CA ARG A 176 4.02 -19.55 1.99
C ARG A 176 3.83 -18.84 3.33
N ASN A 177 3.79 -17.50 3.30
CA ASN A 177 3.59 -16.73 4.53
C ASN A 177 2.20 -16.94 5.14
N LEU A 178 1.15 -17.01 4.32
CA LEU A 178 -0.20 -17.29 4.81
C LEU A 178 -0.31 -18.70 5.39
N GLU A 179 0.29 -19.70 4.74
CA GLU A 179 0.36 -21.08 5.27
C GLU A 179 1.08 -21.13 6.61
N MET A 180 2.21 -20.44 6.74
CA MET A 180 2.93 -20.32 8.00
C MET A 180 2.07 -19.62 9.08
N MET A 181 1.40 -18.50 8.73
CA MET A 181 0.56 -17.76 9.67
C MET A 181 -0.60 -18.60 10.23
N LEU A 182 -1.15 -19.53 9.45
CA LEU A 182 -2.18 -20.44 9.94
C LEU A 182 -1.69 -21.34 11.10
N THR A 183 -0.38 -21.61 11.18
CA THR A 183 0.20 -22.39 12.29
C THR A 183 0.30 -21.62 13.60
N TYR A 184 0.12 -20.29 13.55
CA TYR A 184 0.19 -19.41 14.72
C TYR A 184 -1.18 -19.05 15.29
N ILE A 185 -2.25 -19.62 14.75
CA ILE A 185 -3.62 -19.37 15.24
C ILE A 185 -3.91 -20.29 16.40
N ASP A 186 -4.20 -19.72 17.56
CA ASP A 186 -4.66 -20.43 18.73
C ASP A 186 -6.15 -20.82 18.59
N PRO A 187 -6.63 -21.80 19.40
CA PRO A 187 -8.03 -22.26 19.35
C PRO A 187 -9.10 -21.18 19.62
N ASP A 188 -8.71 -20.03 20.17
CA ASP A 188 -9.57 -18.88 20.43
C ASP A 188 -9.49 -17.79 19.31
N ASP A 189 -8.94 -18.17 18.15
CA ASP A 189 -8.70 -17.28 17.00
C ASP A 189 -7.69 -16.13 17.27
N SER A 190 -6.95 -16.19 18.36
CA SER A 190 -5.83 -15.28 18.59
C SER A 190 -4.57 -15.76 17.89
N ILE A 191 -3.60 -14.87 17.69
CA ILE A 191 -2.30 -15.21 17.13
C ILE A 191 -1.29 -15.38 18.24
N PHE A 192 -0.50 -16.46 18.20
CA PHE A 192 0.56 -16.71 19.16
C PHE A 192 1.77 -15.80 18.94
N TYR A 193 2.06 -14.93 19.93
CA TYR A 193 3.09 -13.90 19.82
C TYR A 193 4.41 -14.17 20.54
N GLN A 194 4.48 -15.22 21.37
CA GLN A 194 5.59 -15.37 22.34
C GLN A 194 6.99 -15.54 21.74
N GLN A 195 7.11 -15.79 20.45
CA GLN A 195 8.42 -15.95 19.79
C GLN A 195 8.73 -14.83 18.78
N LEU A 196 7.89 -13.81 18.74
CA LEU A 196 7.94 -12.79 17.72
C LEU A 196 8.70 -11.56 18.23
N HIS A 197 9.25 -10.83 17.30
CA HIS A 197 10.09 -9.67 17.54
C HIS A 197 9.51 -8.73 18.63
N PRO A 198 10.37 -8.15 19.51
CA PRO A 198 9.92 -7.32 20.66
C PRO A 198 9.05 -6.10 20.31
N LEU A 199 8.88 -5.78 19.03
CA LEU A 199 8.03 -4.69 18.52
C LEU A 199 6.57 -5.12 18.24
N GLY A 200 6.24 -6.41 18.42
CA GLY A 200 4.85 -6.89 18.37
C GLY A 200 4.14 -6.59 19.68
N HIS A 201 3.46 -5.47 19.79
CA HIS A 201 2.70 -5.10 20.96
C HIS A 201 1.27 -5.63 20.91
N GLY A 202 0.96 -6.61 21.75
CA GLY A 202 -0.41 -7.01 22.07
C GLY A 202 -1.03 -8.08 21.19
N GLN A 203 -2.11 -8.66 21.66
CA GLN A 203 -2.98 -9.57 20.90
C GLN A 203 -3.63 -8.80 19.77
N GLU A 204 -3.22 -9.08 18.54
CA GLU A 204 -3.94 -8.61 17.36
C GLU A 204 -4.81 -9.76 16.84
N ASN A 205 -6.11 -9.62 16.88
CA ASN A 205 -7.01 -10.52 16.17
C ASN A 205 -6.71 -10.43 14.66
N LEU A 206 -6.72 -11.56 13.98
CA LEU A 206 -6.67 -11.59 12.52
C LEU A 206 -7.74 -10.63 11.99
N SER A 207 -7.31 -9.51 11.44
CA SER A 207 -8.26 -8.60 10.82
C SER A 207 -8.89 -9.34 9.63
N ALA A 208 -10.21 -9.23 9.47
CA ALA A 208 -10.97 -9.85 8.37
C ALA A 208 -10.42 -9.53 6.96
N GLY A 209 -9.42 -8.68 6.85
CA GLY A 209 -8.71 -8.35 5.61
C GLY A 209 -7.60 -9.32 5.20
N VAL A 210 -7.29 -10.34 6.03
CA VAL A 210 -6.29 -11.37 5.65
C VAL A 210 -6.98 -12.55 4.94
N LEU A 211 -8.30 -12.72 5.16
CA LEU A 211 -9.07 -13.84 4.63
C LEU A 211 -10.20 -13.43 3.66
N SER A 212 -10.34 -12.14 3.31
CA SER A 212 -11.37 -11.66 2.37
C SER A 212 -10.81 -11.23 1.02
#